data_4736dcac2c7894fc744d3f352d513466
#
_entry.id   4736dcac2c7894fc744d3f352d513466
#
_cell.length_a   1.000
_cell.length_b   1.000
_cell.length_c   1.000
_cell.angle_alpha   90.00
_cell.angle_beta   90.00
_cell.angle_gamma   90.00
#
_symmetry.space_group_name_H-M   'P 1'
#
loop_
_entity.id
_entity.type
_entity.pdbx_description
1 polymer ?
#
loop_
_entity_poly.entity_id
_entity_poly.type
_entity_poly.pdbx_seq_one_letter_code
_entity_poly.pdbx_strand_id
1 'polypeptide(L)'
;MERVAAMRRLYELINAGDIDGFGDQLADGFIEHDAAPGMEPTTEGVKQLFRMYRASFPDLRMDVEEVLPSGDKVVGRIRATGTHTGEAFMGLPASGKSVDVQLIDITRFDDDGLAREHWGVFDALSMMQQLGAIPAMAPPA
;
A
#
# COMPACT_ATOMS: atom_id res chain seq x y z
N MET A 1 -19.33 -10.90 2.47
CA MET A 1 -19.53 -9.76 1.54
C MET A 1 -19.16 -8.45 2.18
N GLU A 2 -19.50 -8.23 3.45
CA GLU A 2 -19.13 -7.01 4.17
C GLU A 2 -17.62 -6.80 4.28
N ARG A 3 -16.87 -7.87 4.50
CA ARG A 3 -15.41 -7.77 4.60
C ARG A 3 -14.74 -7.44 3.27
N VAL A 4 -15.28 -7.93 2.17
CA VAL A 4 -14.83 -7.55 0.83
C VAL A 4 -15.07 -6.05 0.60
N ALA A 5 -16.25 -5.55 0.95
CA ALA A 5 -16.55 -4.12 0.86
C ALA A 5 -15.63 -3.29 1.76
N ALA A 6 -15.33 -3.78 2.96
CA ALA A 6 -14.41 -3.12 3.89
C ALA A 6 -13.00 -3.02 3.30
N MET A 7 -12.50 -4.09 2.66
CA MET A 7 -11.20 -4.06 1.98
C MET A 7 -11.18 -3.02 0.86
N ARG A 8 -12.22 -3.00 0.00
CA ARG A 8 -12.30 -2.02 -1.09
C ARG A 8 -12.36 -0.59 -0.56
N ARG A 9 -13.06 -0.39 0.54
CA ARG A 9 -13.17 0.92 1.20
C ARG A 9 -11.82 1.48 1.63
N LEU A 10 -10.95 0.64 2.17
CA LEU A 10 -9.60 1.05 2.56
C LEU A 10 -8.86 1.68 1.38
N TYR A 11 -8.88 1.01 0.23
CA TYR A 11 -8.18 1.50 -0.96
C TYR A 11 -8.87 2.72 -1.59
N GLU A 12 -10.20 2.79 -1.54
CA GLU A 12 -10.93 3.99 -1.97
C GLU A 12 -10.48 5.23 -1.19
N LEU A 13 -10.33 5.11 0.12
CA LEU A 13 -9.89 6.20 0.97
C LEU A 13 -8.44 6.59 0.68
N ILE A 14 -7.56 5.62 0.49
CA ILE A 14 -6.18 5.87 0.09
C ILE A 14 -6.14 6.62 -1.25
N ASN A 15 -6.90 6.18 -2.23
CA ASN A 15 -6.96 6.81 -3.55
C ASN A 15 -7.54 8.22 -3.50
N ALA A 16 -8.47 8.47 -2.59
CA ALA A 16 -9.03 9.80 -2.39
C ALA A 16 -8.08 10.75 -1.64
N GLY A 17 -6.98 10.23 -1.09
CA GLY A 17 -6.06 11.00 -0.25
C GLY A 17 -6.58 11.24 1.15
N ASP A 18 -7.66 10.56 1.54
CA ASP A 18 -8.25 10.66 2.87
C ASP A 18 -7.56 9.67 3.83
N ILE A 19 -6.34 9.99 4.22
CA ILE A 19 -5.53 9.11 5.06
C ILE A 19 -6.08 9.04 6.49
N ASP A 20 -6.67 10.11 7.00
CA ASP A 20 -7.32 10.08 8.31
C ASP A 20 -8.56 9.18 8.27
N GLY A 21 -9.38 9.28 7.23
CA GLY A 21 -10.53 8.39 7.03
C GLY A 21 -10.11 6.93 6.90
N PHE A 22 -9.00 6.67 6.20
CA PHE A 22 -8.40 5.34 6.13
C PHE A 22 -8.04 4.84 7.53
N GLY A 23 -7.36 5.66 8.34
CA GLY A 23 -7.00 5.30 9.71
C GLY A 23 -8.21 4.98 10.58
N ASP A 24 -9.34 5.66 10.36
CA ASP A 24 -10.59 5.42 11.10
C ASP A 24 -11.20 4.03 10.79
N GLN A 25 -10.80 3.40 9.69
CA GLN A 25 -11.22 2.03 9.34
C GLN A 25 -10.34 0.96 9.98
N LEU A 26 -9.29 1.34 10.69
CA LEU A 26 -8.43 0.42 11.42
C LEU A 26 -8.87 0.37 12.89
N ALA A 27 -8.95 -0.84 13.44
CA ALA A 27 -9.38 -1.02 14.82
C ALA A 27 -8.34 -0.51 15.81
N ASP A 28 -8.77 -0.19 17.02
CA ASP A 28 -7.85 0.08 18.12
C ASP A 28 -6.93 -1.14 18.30
N GLY A 29 -5.63 -0.88 18.42
CA GLY A 29 -4.66 -1.95 18.53
C GLY A 29 -4.33 -2.65 17.21
N PHE A 30 -4.65 -2.05 16.06
CA PHE A 30 -4.29 -2.55 14.75
C PHE A 30 -2.79 -2.85 14.67
N ILE A 31 -2.45 -3.98 14.04
CA ILE A 31 -1.06 -4.43 13.88
C ILE A 31 -0.72 -4.56 12.40
N GLU A 32 0.31 -3.85 11.96
CA GLU A 32 0.93 -4.03 10.66
C GLU A 32 2.10 -5.00 10.79
N HIS A 33 1.95 -6.22 10.27
CA HIS A 33 2.99 -7.25 10.40
C HIS A 33 4.18 -7.02 9.46
N ASP A 34 3.97 -6.28 8.39
CA ASP A 34 5.01 -6.00 7.37
C ASP A 34 5.31 -4.50 7.31
N ALA A 35 5.50 -3.89 8.47
CA ALA A 35 5.83 -2.47 8.56
C ALA A 35 7.09 -2.13 7.76
N ALA A 36 7.07 -1.00 7.04
CA ALA A 36 8.23 -0.52 6.34
C ALA A 36 9.37 -0.22 7.33
N PRO A 37 10.63 -0.36 6.90
CA PRO A 37 11.78 -0.06 7.77
C PRO A 37 11.69 1.33 8.38
N GLY A 38 11.83 1.40 9.72
CA GLY A 38 11.75 2.66 10.46
C GLY A 38 10.33 3.15 10.76
N MET A 39 9.30 2.46 10.30
CA MET A 39 7.91 2.75 10.62
C MET A 39 7.41 1.88 11.76
N GLU A 40 6.51 2.41 12.58
CA GLU A 40 5.88 1.62 13.63
C GLU A 40 4.82 0.68 13.05
N PRO A 41 4.60 -0.51 13.65
CA PRO A 41 3.61 -1.47 13.19
C PRO A 41 2.19 -1.13 13.67
N THR A 42 1.81 0.12 13.61
CA THR A 42 0.59 0.68 14.17
C THR A 42 -0.19 1.46 13.12
N THR A 43 -1.41 1.87 13.45
CA THR A 43 -2.23 2.75 12.61
C THR A 43 -1.45 4.02 12.23
N GLU A 44 -0.79 4.68 13.18
CA GLU A 44 -0.03 5.89 12.90
C GLU A 44 1.15 5.63 11.96
N GLY A 45 1.84 4.51 12.13
CA GLY A 45 2.93 4.11 11.23
C GLY A 45 2.47 3.92 9.79
N VAL A 46 1.34 3.27 9.60
CA VAL A 46 0.77 3.04 8.26
C VAL A 46 0.27 4.35 7.64
N LYS A 47 -0.38 5.21 8.42
CA LYS A 47 -0.79 6.54 7.95
C LYS A 47 0.41 7.37 7.48
N GLN A 48 1.48 7.35 8.25
CA GLN A 48 2.72 8.05 7.92
C GLN A 48 3.31 7.52 6.61
N LEU A 49 3.30 6.21 6.42
CA LEU A 49 3.78 5.58 5.19
C LEU A 49 3.00 6.07 3.96
N PHE A 50 1.67 6.07 4.03
CA PHE A 50 0.85 6.54 2.89
C PHE A 50 1.00 8.04 2.63
N ARG A 51 1.17 8.86 3.67
CA ARG A 51 1.48 10.28 3.49
C ARG A 51 2.81 10.48 2.77
N MET A 52 3.81 9.67 3.11
CA MET A 52 5.11 9.69 2.45
C MET A 52 5.01 9.29 0.99
N TYR A 53 4.28 8.21 0.69
CA TYR A 53 4.07 7.78 -0.69
C TYR A 53 3.38 8.86 -1.52
N ARG A 54 2.34 9.48 -0.99
CA ARG A 54 1.60 10.52 -1.72
C ARG A 54 2.42 11.80 -1.88
N ALA A 55 3.29 12.12 -0.94
CA ALA A 55 4.20 13.27 -1.09
C ALA A 55 5.18 13.06 -2.23
N SER A 56 5.67 11.85 -2.43
CA SER A 56 6.60 11.51 -3.52
C SER A 56 5.88 11.25 -4.84
N PHE A 57 4.72 10.61 -4.79
CA PHE A 57 3.87 10.25 -5.93
C PHE A 57 2.49 10.90 -5.79
N PRO A 58 2.34 12.18 -6.16
CA PRO A 58 1.07 12.90 -5.96
C PRO A 58 -0.13 12.25 -6.67
N ASP A 59 0.12 11.51 -7.74
CA ASP A 59 -0.88 10.76 -8.52
C ASP A 59 -0.98 9.29 -8.09
N LEU A 60 -0.51 8.94 -6.90
CA LEU A 60 -0.58 7.57 -6.39
C LEU A 60 -1.99 7.02 -6.54
N ARG A 61 -2.08 5.83 -7.13
CA ARG A 61 -3.30 5.09 -7.26
C ARG A 61 -3.07 3.62 -6.96
N MET A 62 -3.97 3.06 -6.17
CA MET A 62 -3.95 1.65 -5.78
C MET A 62 -5.27 1.01 -6.20
N ASP A 63 -5.23 0.27 -7.30
CA ASP A 63 -6.42 -0.38 -7.87
C ASP A 63 -6.54 -1.81 -7.37
N VAL A 64 -7.69 -2.13 -6.78
CA VAL A 64 -8.00 -3.48 -6.32
C VAL A 64 -8.40 -4.31 -7.55
N GLU A 65 -7.52 -5.22 -7.93
CA GLU A 65 -7.72 -6.07 -9.11
C GLU A 65 -8.52 -7.33 -8.78
N GLU A 66 -8.31 -7.87 -7.58
CA GLU A 66 -8.96 -9.10 -7.15
C GLU A 66 -9.03 -9.13 -5.63
N VAL A 67 -10.14 -9.63 -5.09
CA VAL A 67 -10.32 -9.88 -3.65
C VAL A 67 -10.88 -11.29 -3.44
N LEU A 68 -10.31 -11.98 -2.47
CA LEU A 68 -10.68 -13.35 -2.12
C LEU A 68 -10.96 -13.41 -0.61
N PRO A 69 -12.25 -13.51 -0.20
CA PRO A 69 -12.57 -13.62 1.21
C PRO A 69 -12.33 -15.05 1.72
N SER A 70 -11.87 -15.17 2.96
CA SER A 70 -11.69 -16.45 3.64
C SER A 70 -11.85 -16.24 5.15
N GLY A 71 -13.00 -16.62 5.69
CA GLY A 71 -13.30 -16.41 7.12
C GLY A 71 -13.32 -14.91 7.47
N ASP A 72 -12.53 -14.53 8.46
CA ASP A 72 -12.39 -13.13 8.88
C ASP A 72 -11.31 -12.37 8.11
N LYS A 73 -10.68 -13.01 7.12
CA LYS A 73 -9.61 -12.44 6.31
C LYS A 73 -10.05 -12.20 4.87
N VAL A 74 -9.45 -11.19 4.26
CA VAL A 74 -9.61 -10.91 2.83
C VAL A 74 -8.22 -10.81 2.23
N VAL A 75 -8.00 -11.53 1.15
CA VAL A 75 -6.77 -11.44 0.34
C VAL A 75 -7.04 -10.45 -0.79
N GLY A 76 -6.14 -9.50 -0.98
CA GLY A 76 -6.23 -8.52 -2.06
C GLY A 76 -5.04 -8.62 -3.01
N ARG A 77 -5.31 -8.52 -4.31
CA ARG A 77 -4.28 -8.31 -5.32
C ARG A 77 -4.48 -6.90 -5.87
N ILE A 78 -3.47 -6.08 -5.69
CA ILE A 78 -3.55 -4.63 -5.86
C ILE A 78 -2.48 -4.20 -6.86
N ARG A 79 -2.83 -3.29 -7.74
CA ARG A 79 -1.88 -2.64 -8.64
C ARG A 79 -1.65 -1.22 -8.15
N ALA A 80 -0.39 -0.89 -7.84
CA ALA A 80 0.00 0.45 -7.40
C ALA A 80 0.73 1.16 -8.53
N THR A 81 0.25 2.36 -8.87
CA THR A 81 0.84 3.19 -9.93
C THR A 81 1.08 4.60 -9.41
N GLY A 82 2.06 5.27 -9.98
CA GLY A 82 2.35 6.66 -9.66
C GLY A 82 3.52 7.19 -10.46
N THR A 83 3.69 8.52 -10.42
CA THR A 83 4.78 9.22 -11.08
C THR A 83 5.56 10.01 -10.03
N HIS A 84 6.89 9.83 -10.01
CA HIS A 84 7.75 10.45 -9.01
C HIS A 84 8.01 11.91 -9.37
N THR A 85 7.06 12.77 -9.05
CA THR A 85 7.10 14.21 -9.35
C THR A 85 7.10 15.08 -8.10
N GLY A 86 6.92 14.48 -6.92
CA GLY A 86 6.85 15.19 -5.64
C GLY A 86 8.18 15.22 -4.91
N GLU A 87 8.13 14.88 -3.63
CA GLU A 87 9.31 14.86 -2.77
C GLU A 87 10.25 13.69 -3.10
N ALA A 88 11.48 13.79 -2.61
CA ALA A 88 12.43 12.68 -2.70
C ALA A 88 11.86 11.42 -2.05
N PHE A 89 12.10 10.28 -2.66
CA PHE A 89 11.65 8.98 -2.17
C PHE A 89 12.87 8.12 -1.88
N MET A 90 13.02 7.71 -0.62
CA MET A 90 14.18 6.91 -0.15
C MET A 90 15.52 7.52 -0.58
N GLY A 91 15.63 8.84 -0.48
CA GLY A 91 16.83 9.57 -0.89
C GLY A 91 16.97 9.82 -2.38
N LEU A 92 16.05 9.34 -3.22
CA LEU A 92 16.06 9.57 -4.65
C LEU A 92 15.28 10.85 -4.98
N PRO A 93 15.91 11.84 -5.62
CA PRO A 93 15.18 13.02 -6.08
C PRO A 93 14.13 12.67 -7.11
N ALA A 94 13.07 13.47 -7.19
CA ALA A 94 12.03 13.29 -8.19
C ALA A 94 12.63 13.30 -9.60
N SER A 95 12.32 12.27 -10.38
CA SER A 95 12.86 12.08 -11.74
C SER A 95 11.79 12.12 -12.82
N GLY A 96 10.51 12.19 -12.45
CA GLY A 96 9.40 12.04 -13.38
C GLY A 96 9.17 10.61 -13.85
N LYS A 97 9.90 9.63 -13.32
CA LYS A 97 9.72 8.22 -13.68
C LYS A 97 8.48 7.66 -13.05
N SER A 98 7.82 6.75 -13.77
CA SER A 98 6.61 6.11 -13.33
C SER A 98 6.88 4.75 -12.70
N VAL A 99 6.07 4.39 -11.71
CA VAL A 99 6.06 3.05 -11.12
C VAL A 99 4.74 2.38 -11.42
N ASP A 100 4.81 1.06 -11.61
CA ASP A 100 3.65 0.19 -11.83
C ASP A 100 4.02 -1.17 -11.27
N VAL A 101 3.55 -1.44 -10.06
CA VAL A 101 3.93 -2.64 -9.31
C VAL A 101 2.72 -3.34 -8.74
N GLN A 102 2.87 -4.62 -8.50
CA GLN A 102 1.85 -5.44 -7.88
C GLN A 102 2.15 -5.63 -6.40
N LEU A 103 1.07 -5.67 -5.63
CA LEU A 103 1.12 -5.96 -4.21
C LEU A 103 0.04 -6.99 -3.91
N ILE A 104 0.35 -7.91 -3.00
CA ILE A 104 -0.63 -8.86 -2.47
C ILE A 104 -0.66 -8.67 -0.97
N ASP A 105 -1.86 -8.51 -0.45
CA ASP A 105 -2.04 -8.32 0.98
C ASP A 105 -3.14 -9.22 1.55
N ILE A 106 -3.09 -9.38 2.87
CA ILE A 106 -4.12 -10.06 3.65
C ILE A 106 -4.50 -9.12 4.77
N THR A 107 -5.79 -8.86 4.93
CA THR A 107 -6.31 -8.06 6.03
C THR A 107 -7.31 -8.88 6.83
N ARG A 108 -7.14 -8.94 8.14
CA ARG A 108 -8.12 -9.54 9.05
C ARG A 108 -9.04 -8.45 9.57
N PHE A 109 -10.33 -8.68 9.46
CA PHE A 109 -11.37 -7.74 9.91
C PHE A 109 -12.11 -8.30 11.13
N ASP A 110 -12.55 -7.41 12.01
CA ASP A 110 -13.46 -7.79 13.09
C ASP A 110 -14.92 -7.78 12.63
N ASP A 111 -15.84 -8.07 13.55
CA ASP A 111 -17.27 -8.14 13.24
C ASP A 111 -17.86 -6.76 12.94
N ASP A 112 -17.20 -5.67 13.33
CA ASP A 112 -17.62 -4.31 13.04
C ASP A 112 -17.09 -3.81 11.68
N GLY A 113 -16.34 -4.64 10.97
CA GLY A 113 -15.76 -4.28 9.68
C GLY A 113 -14.48 -3.46 9.78
N LEU A 114 -13.86 -3.36 10.95
CA LEU A 114 -12.61 -2.66 11.16
C LEU A 114 -11.42 -3.62 10.93
N ALA A 115 -10.37 -3.13 10.31
CA ALA A 115 -9.17 -3.92 10.08
C ALA A 115 -8.37 -4.06 11.37
N ARG A 116 -8.03 -5.29 11.73
CA ARG A 116 -7.28 -5.61 12.95
C ARG A 116 -5.82 -5.91 12.68
N GLU A 117 -5.53 -6.58 11.60
CA GLU A 117 -4.18 -6.99 11.23
C GLU A 117 -4.01 -6.94 9.71
N HIS A 118 -2.82 -6.64 9.28
CA HIS A 118 -2.46 -6.59 7.87
C HIS A 118 -1.11 -7.25 7.65
N TRP A 119 -1.04 -8.05 6.60
CA TRP A 119 0.19 -8.61 6.04
C TRP A 119 0.24 -8.20 4.58
N GLY A 120 1.39 -7.81 4.10
CA GLY A 120 1.50 -7.43 2.70
C GLY A 120 2.91 -7.51 2.18
N VAL A 121 3.04 -7.90 0.92
CA VAL A 121 4.29 -7.85 0.19
C VAL A 121 4.05 -7.20 -1.16
N PHE A 122 5.00 -6.42 -1.62
CA PHE A 122 4.94 -5.82 -2.94
C PHE A 122 6.24 -6.06 -3.69
N ASP A 123 6.20 -5.88 -5.00
CA ASP A 123 7.36 -6.09 -5.87
C ASP A 123 8.32 -4.89 -5.76
N ALA A 124 9.07 -4.85 -4.66
CA ALA A 124 10.00 -3.78 -4.37
C ALA A 124 11.16 -3.74 -5.36
N LEU A 125 11.61 -4.90 -5.85
CA LEU A 125 12.67 -4.96 -6.84
C LEU A 125 12.27 -4.24 -8.13
N SER A 126 11.09 -4.53 -8.66
CA SER A 126 10.57 -3.86 -9.84
C SER A 126 10.43 -2.36 -9.63
N MET A 127 9.95 -1.95 -8.46
CA MET A 127 9.83 -0.52 -8.14
C MET A 127 11.18 0.18 -8.17
N MET A 128 12.21 -0.40 -7.56
CA MET A 128 13.55 0.17 -7.54
C MET A 128 14.17 0.25 -8.95
N GLN A 129 13.93 -0.77 -9.77
CA GLN A 129 14.36 -0.77 -11.17
C GLN A 129 13.65 0.32 -11.98
N GLN A 130 12.34 0.43 -11.83
CA GLN A 130 11.52 1.44 -12.52
C GLN A 130 11.93 2.87 -12.14
N LEU A 131 12.30 3.09 -10.88
CA LEU A 131 12.78 4.39 -10.40
C LEU A 131 14.24 4.65 -10.77
N GLY A 132 14.95 3.66 -11.29
CA GLY A 132 16.36 3.80 -11.64
C GLY A 132 17.32 3.72 -10.44
N ALA A 133 16.83 3.29 -9.27
CA ALA A 133 17.66 3.12 -8.08
C ALA A 133 18.63 1.96 -8.21
N ILE A 134 18.22 0.93 -8.94
CA ILE A 134 19.06 -0.23 -9.26
C ILE A 134 18.93 -0.54 -10.75
N PRO A 135 19.97 -1.15 -11.37
CA PRO A 135 19.90 -1.53 -12.79
C PRO A 135 18.83 -2.58 -13.04
N ALA A 136 18.21 -2.52 -14.23
CA ALA A 136 17.35 -3.60 -14.68
C ALA A 136 18.18 -4.87 -14.85
N MET A 137 17.61 -6.02 -14.44
CA MET A 137 18.28 -7.31 -14.63
C MET A 137 18.20 -7.71 -16.10
N ALA A 138 19.35 -8.09 -16.66
CA ALA A 138 19.37 -8.64 -18.02
C ALA A 138 18.69 -10.02 -18.03
N PRO A 139 17.93 -10.36 -19.10
CA PRO A 139 17.42 -11.73 -19.24
C PRO A 139 18.58 -12.73 -19.35
N PRO A 140 18.37 -13.98 -18.91
CA PRO A 140 19.40 -15.01 -19.08
C PRO A 140 19.74 -15.22 -20.57
N ALA A 141 21.01 -15.51 -20.81
CA ALA A 141 21.50 -15.76 -22.17
C ALA A 141 20.92 -17.08 -22.74
#